data_0b3ba431783505d88cd1649d437cf6e2
#
_entry.id   0b3ba431783505d88cd1649d437cf6e2
#
_cell.length_a   1.000
_cell.length_b   1.000
_cell.length_c   1.000
_cell.angle_alpha   90.00
_cell.angle_beta   90.00
_cell.angle_gamma   90.00
#
_symmetry.space_group_name_H-M   'P 1'
#
loop_
_entity.id
_entity.type
_entity.pdbx_description
1 polymer ?
#
loop_
_entity_poly.entity_id
_entity_poly.type
_entity_poly.pdbx_seq_one_letter_code
_entity_poly.pdbx_strand_id
1 'polypeptide(L)'
;PFGDLGAHIVWADINKDTWTIDPDDFERKITPKTKAVVAVHLLGIPCDMKRIVAIARRHGIKAVEDCAQALDCRIDGQHVGTFGDFGCFSFHAAKTMTTLGEGGMFVCSDDQVAHNVPGIRHNGLCAFQGERERYWVPAMSNVDEFLEDRWPQNFCLGEAQCALGSEQLKSV
;
A
#
# COMPACT_ATOMS: atom_id res chain seq x y z
N PRO A 1 3.41 2.15 -11.98
CA PRO A 1 2.55 3.20 -11.41
C PRO A 1 3.28 4.54 -11.27
N PHE A 2 4.46 4.60 -10.60
CA PHE A 2 5.18 5.86 -10.40
C PHE A 2 5.64 6.48 -11.72
N GLY A 3 6.16 5.67 -12.65
CA GLY A 3 6.54 6.12 -14.00
C GLY A 3 5.35 6.70 -14.78
N ASP A 4 4.17 6.11 -14.65
CA ASP A 4 2.94 6.58 -15.32
C ASP A 4 2.51 7.95 -14.79
N LEU A 5 2.91 8.29 -13.58
CA LEU A 5 2.71 9.62 -12.97
C LEU A 5 3.85 10.60 -13.30
N GLY A 6 4.76 10.23 -14.21
CA GLY A 6 5.89 11.07 -14.62
C GLY A 6 7.05 11.10 -13.63
N ALA A 7 7.09 10.21 -12.65
CA ALA A 7 8.20 10.13 -11.71
C ALA A 7 9.45 9.53 -12.38
N HIS A 8 10.61 10.12 -12.11
CA HIS A 8 11.90 9.54 -12.47
C HIS A 8 12.31 8.52 -11.40
N ILE A 9 12.51 7.27 -11.82
CA ILE A 9 12.91 6.18 -10.91
C ILE A 9 14.44 6.17 -10.78
N VAL A 10 14.93 6.19 -9.55
CA VAL A 10 16.34 6.02 -9.20
C VAL A 10 16.46 4.73 -8.39
N TRP A 11 17.25 3.80 -8.90
CA TRP A 11 17.47 2.51 -8.23
C TRP A 11 18.51 2.66 -7.13
N ALA A 12 18.15 2.26 -5.91
CA ALA A 12 19.11 2.01 -4.84
C ALA A 12 19.68 0.59 -4.97
N ASP A 13 20.91 0.40 -4.53
CA ASP A 13 21.54 -0.92 -4.46
C ASP A 13 20.90 -1.76 -3.36
N ILE A 14 21.22 -3.04 -3.33
CA ILE A 14 20.74 -3.98 -2.34
C ILE A 14 21.83 -4.32 -1.32
N ASN A 15 21.42 -4.63 -0.11
CA ASN A 15 22.26 -5.28 0.88
C ASN A 15 22.52 -6.74 0.45
N LYS A 16 23.78 -7.16 0.44
CA LYS A 16 24.20 -8.49 -0.06
C LYS A 16 23.68 -9.66 0.77
N ASP A 17 23.43 -9.43 2.05
CA ASP A 17 23.00 -10.48 2.98
C ASP A 17 21.49 -10.66 2.99
N THR A 18 20.74 -9.58 2.80
CA THR A 18 19.28 -9.58 2.87
C THR A 18 18.60 -9.49 1.50
N TRP A 19 19.31 -9.05 0.47
CA TRP A 19 18.80 -8.77 -0.88
C TRP A 19 17.70 -7.70 -0.93
N THR A 20 17.47 -7.02 0.19
CA THR A 20 16.57 -5.86 0.26
C THR A 20 17.35 -4.57 0.08
N ILE A 21 16.64 -3.46 -0.12
CA ILE A 21 17.25 -2.14 -0.32
C ILE A 21 18.33 -1.84 0.75
N ASP A 22 19.50 -1.37 0.31
CA ASP A 22 20.55 -0.87 1.19
C ASP A 22 20.21 0.56 1.66
N PRO A 23 19.99 0.78 2.97
CA PRO A 23 19.67 2.10 3.49
C PRO A 23 20.79 3.14 3.25
N ASP A 24 22.06 2.74 3.23
CA ASP A 24 23.17 3.66 3.01
C ASP A 24 23.24 4.11 1.56
N ASP A 25 22.97 3.20 0.61
CA ASP A 25 22.91 3.57 -0.80
C ASP A 25 21.65 4.40 -1.11
N PHE A 26 20.52 4.06 -0.51
CA PHE A 26 19.31 4.86 -0.58
C PHE A 26 19.58 6.30 -0.13
N GLU A 27 20.19 6.51 1.04
CA GLU A 27 20.47 7.85 1.56
C GLU A 27 21.41 8.65 0.65
N ARG A 28 22.45 8.01 0.10
CA ARG A 28 23.38 8.67 -0.85
C ARG A 28 22.69 9.15 -2.14
N LYS A 29 21.61 8.51 -2.54
CA LYS A 29 20.87 8.82 -3.78
C LYS A 29 19.75 9.83 -3.61
N ILE A 30 19.50 10.28 -2.38
CA ILE A 30 18.49 11.32 -2.12
C ILE A 30 18.93 12.65 -2.73
N THR A 31 17.99 13.32 -3.37
CA THR A 31 18.14 14.67 -3.89
C THR A 31 16.96 15.53 -3.45
N PRO A 32 17.01 16.87 -3.60
CA PRO A 32 15.87 17.75 -3.32
C PRO A 32 14.61 17.44 -4.14
N LYS A 33 14.74 16.64 -5.21
CA LYS A 33 13.62 16.18 -6.06
C LYS A 33 13.02 14.86 -5.57
N THR A 34 13.68 14.14 -4.68
CA THR A 34 13.19 12.86 -4.15
C THR A 34 11.91 13.08 -3.36
N LYS A 35 10.86 12.34 -3.67
CA LYS A 35 9.54 12.44 -3.02
C LYS A 35 9.18 11.23 -2.19
N ALA A 36 9.65 10.05 -2.60
CA ALA A 36 9.35 8.81 -1.90
C ALA A 36 10.47 7.78 -2.08
N VAL A 37 10.53 6.83 -1.15
CA VAL A 37 11.26 5.58 -1.28
C VAL A 37 10.24 4.44 -1.31
N VAL A 38 10.49 3.41 -2.14
CA VAL A 38 9.74 2.16 -2.13
C VAL A 38 10.68 1.06 -1.63
N ALA A 39 10.35 0.51 -0.47
CA ALA A 39 11.08 -0.59 0.16
C ALA A 39 10.35 -1.91 -0.13
N VAL A 40 11.00 -2.81 -0.85
CA VAL A 40 10.42 -4.11 -1.22
C VAL A 40 10.89 -5.18 -0.23
N HIS A 41 9.97 -5.81 0.49
CA HIS A 41 10.22 -6.95 1.38
C HIS A 41 10.33 -8.23 0.55
N LEU A 42 11.46 -8.38 -0.13
CA LEU A 42 11.67 -9.41 -1.13
C LEU A 42 11.69 -10.81 -0.48
N LEU A 43 10.92 -11.75 -1.05
CA LEU A 43 10.81 -13.14 -0.58
C LEU A 43 10.40 -13.28 0.90
N GLY A 44 9.72 -12.28 1.45
CA GLY A 44 9.36 -12.25 2.86
C GLY A 44 10.50 -11.84 3.80
N ILE A 45 11.64 -11.37 3.27
CA ILE A 45 12.74 -10.83 4.07
C ILE A 45 12.47 -9.34 4.30
N PRO A 46 12.30 -8.89 5.56
CA PRO A 46 12.03 -7.49 5.85
C PRO A 46 13.21 -6.59 5.48
N CYS A 47 12.91 -5.43 4.91
CA CYS A 47 13.87 -4.34 4.83
C CYS A 47 14.23 -3.80 6.22
N ASP A 48 15.36 -3.14 6.38
CA ASP A 48 15.67 -2.37 7.59
C ASP A 48 14.78 -1.11 7.66
N MET A 49 13.49 -1.34 7.94
CA MET A 49 12.50 -0.27 7.95
C MET A 49 12.77 0.80 9.00
N LYS A 50 13.39 0.44 10.12
CA LYS A 50 13.74 1.43 11.15
C LYS A 50 14.72 2.47 10.61
N ARG A 51 15.75 2.03 9.88
CA ARG A 51 16.71 2.95 9.25
C ARG A 51 16.08 3.69 8.07
N ILE A 52 15.38 2.99 7.20
CA ILE A 52 14.74 3.59 6.01
C ILE A 52 13.78 4.71 6.41
N VAL A 53 12.90 4.46 7.38
CA VAL A 53 11.93 5.47 7.86
C VAL A 53 12.63 6.63 8.56
N ALA A 54 13.69 6.37 9.33
CA ALA A 54 14.47 7.43 9.95
C ALA A 54 15.13 8.35 8.90
N ILE A 55 15.70 7.77 7.84
CA ILE A 55 16.26 8.50 6.71
C ILE A 55 15.17 9.30 5.98
N ALA A 56 14.07 8.65 5.62
CA ALA A 56 12.95 9.28 4.92
C ALA A 56 12.42 10.50 5.69
N ARG A 57 12.22 10.37 7.00
CA ARG A 57 11.77 11.49 7.87
C ARG A 57 12.76 12.64 7.91
N ARG A 58 14.07 12.37 8.02
CA ARG A 58 15.09 13.43 8.01
C ARG A 58 15.07 14.26 6.73
N HIS A 59 14.74 13.63 5.61
CA HIS A 59 14.72 14.25 4.29
C HIS A 59 13.33 14.72 3.85
N GLY A 60 12.30 14.54 4.68
CA GLY A 60 10.92 14.94 4.35
C GLY A 60 10.31 14.19 3.19
N ILE A 61 10.71 12.93 2.96
CA ILE A 61 10.21 12.06 1.88
C ILE A 61 9.31 10.95 2.44
N LYS A 62 8.40 10.45 1.61
CA LYS A 62 7.47 9.39 1.99
C LYS A 62 8.09 8.01 1.86
N ALA A 63 7.78 7.10 2.80
CA ALA A 63 8.19 5.71 2.75
C ALA A 63 6.99 4.83 2.39
N VAL A 64 7.13 4.07 1.31
CA VAL A 64 6.16 3.07 0.84
C VAL A 64 6.75 1.69 1.01
N GLU A 65 6.02 0.79 1.65
CA GLU A 65 6.41 -0.61 1.82
C GLU A 65 5.69 -1.47 0.77
N ASP A 66 6.46 -2.15 -0.07
CA ASP A 66 5.94 -3.20 -0.93
C ASP A 66 5.99 -4.53 -0.19
N CYS A 67 4.83 -4.94 0.33
CA CYS A 67 4.63 -6.17 1.10
C CYS A 67 4.04 -7.29 0.24
N ALA A 68 4.11 -7.19 -1.09
CA ALA A 68 3.51 -8.17 -2.00
C ALA A 68 4.03 -9.61 -1.81
N GLN A 69 5.14 -9.80 -1.12
CA GLN A 69 5.75 -11.09 -0.80
C GLN A 69 5.95 -11.32 0.71
N ALA A 70 5.36 -10.48 1.56
CA ALA A 70 5.69 -10.42 2.98
C ALA A 70 4.43 -10.35 3.87
N LEU A 71 3.39 -11.09 3.51
CA LEU A 71 2.18 -11.21 4.33
C LEU A 71 2.55 -11.85 5.68
N ASP A 72 2.04 -11.29 6.78
CA ASP A 72 2.36 -11.63 8.18
C ASP A 72 3.85 -11.53 8.56
N CYS A 73 4.67 -10.90 7.77
CA CYS A 73 6.07 -10.66 8.11
C CYS A 73 6.17 -9.56 9.18
N ARG A 74 7.11 -9.70 10.14
CA ARG A 74 7.23 -8.78 11.28
C ARG A 74 8.69 -8.42 11.56
N ILE A 75 8.88 -7.22 12.09
CA ILE A 75 10.15 -6.73 12.66
C ILE A 75 9.85 -6.37 14.12
N ASP A 76 10.47 -7.06 15.08
CA ASP A 76 10.26 -6.86 16.53
C ASP A 76 8.77 -6.85 16.94
N GLY A 77 7.98 -7.75 16.35
CA GLY A 77 6.56 -7.91 16.62
C GLY A 77 5.62 -6.97 15.85
N GLN A 78 6.14 -5.94 15.18
CA GLN A 78 5.35 -5.04 14.34
C GLN A 78 5.27 -5.58 12.91
N HIS A 79 4.09 -5.61 12.32
CA HIS A 79 3.90 -6.02 10.93
C HIS A 79 4.59 -5.08 9.94
N VAL A 80 5.25 -5.64 8.92
CA VAL A 80 5.65 -4.87 7.74
C VAL A 80 4.41 -4.29 7.06
N GLY A 81 4.59 -3.18 6.34
CA GLY A 81 3.48 -2.40 5.78
C GLY A 81 2.91 -1.35 6.75
N THR A 82 3.42 -1.32 8.02
CA THR A 82 2.98 -0.37 9.06
C THR A 82 4.10 0.51 9.60
N PHE A 83 5.30 0.41 9.05
CA PHE A 83 6.45 1.24 9.45
C PHE A 83 6.52 2.55 8.68
N GLY A 84 6.26 2.49 7.37
CA GLY A 84 6.25 3.63 6.46
C GLY A 84 4.96 4.43 6.52
N ASP A 85 4.81 5.34 5.58
CA ASP A 85 3.56 6.10 5.39
C ASP A 85 2.48 5.22 4.77
N PHE A 86 2.88 4.27 3.91
CA PHE A 86 1.98 3.42 3.13
C PHE A 86 2.52 2.00 3.03
N GLY A 87 1.63 1.01 3.11
CA GLY A 87 1.91 -0.39 2.85
C GLY A 87 1.01 -0.94 1.75
N CYS A 88 1.57 -1.77 0.86
CA CYS A 88 0.86 -2.37 -0.26
C CYS A 88 1.03 -3.89 -0.22
N PHE A 89 -0.08 -4.62 -0.19
CA PHE A 89 -0.11 -6.08 -0.21
C PHE A 89 -0.73 -6.59 -1.50
N SER A 90 -0.28 -7.76 -1.95
CA SER A 90 -0.82 -8.41 -3.14
C SER A 90 -1.53 -9.71 -2.76
N PHE A 91 -2.70 -9.93 -3.35
CA PHE A 91 -3.48 -11.16 -3.24
C PHE A 91 -3.63 -11.85 -4.62
N HIS A 92 -2.62 -11.65 -5.49
CA HIS A 92 -2.51 -12.36 -6.75
C HIS A 92 -2.42 -13.88 -6.54
N ALA A 93 -2.82 -14.67 -7.52
CA ALA A 93 -2.84 -16.13 -7.47
C ALA A 93 -1.55 -16.82 -6.97
N ALA A 94 -0.38 -16.21 -7.24
CA ALA A 94 0.94 -16.73 -6.85
C ALA A 94 1.43 -16.22 -5.49
N LYS A 95 0.58 -15.56 -4.69
CA LYS A 95 0.95 -15.04 -3.36
C LYS A 95 0.55 -16.00 -2.25
N THR A 96 1.06 -15.76 -1.05
CA THR A 96 0.77 -16.54 0.17
C THR A 96 -0.74 -16.67 0.43
N MET A 97 -1.48 -15.61 0.13
CA MET A 97 -2.93 -15.54 0.15
C MET A 97 -3.43 -15.03 -1.20
N THR A 98 -4.55 -15.56 -1.70
CA THR A 98 -5.14 -15.11 -2.97
C THR A 98 -6.62 -14.84 -2.85
N THR A 99 -7.12 -13.92 -3.65
CA THR A 99 -8.54 -13.56 -3.77
C THR A 99 -9.09 -13.89 -5.16
N LEU A 100 -9.09 -15.18 -5.54
CA LEU A 100 -9.54 -15.69 -6.85
C LEU A 100 -8.73 -15.16 -8.05
N GLY A 101 -7.41 -14.99 -7.86
CA GLY A 101 -6.52 -14.65 -8.96
C GLY A 101 -5.91 -13.27 -8.85
N GLU A 102 -6.69 -12.25 -8.57
CA GLU A 102 -6.24 -10.88 -8.43
C GLU A 102 -6.82 -10.23 -7.18
N GLY A 103 -6.06 -9.33 -6.58
CA GLY A 103 -6.46 -8.54 -5.43
C GLY A 103 -5.28 -7.93 -4.72
N GLY A 104 -5.57 -7.08 -3.77
CA GLY A 104 -4.55 -6.43 -2.95
C GLY A 104 -5.18 -5.59 -1.84
N MET A 105 -4.31 -5.10 -0.97
CA MET A 105 -4.71 -4.20 0.10
C MET A 105 -3.71 -3.06 0.22
N PHE A 106 -4.24 -1.88 0.42
CA PHE A 106 -3.49 -0.69 0.79
C PHE A 106 -3.73 -0.39 2.26
N VAL A 107 -2.69 -0.07 2.99
CA VAL A 107 -2.76 0.36 4.40
C VAL A 107 -2.01 1.67 4.59
N CYS A 108 -2.53 2.52 5.46
CA CYS A 108 -1.89 3.76 5.87
C CYS A 108 -2.34 4.14 7.29
N SER A 109 -1.56 4.99 7.94
CA SER A 109 -1.88 5.55 9.26
C SER A 109 -2.38 7.01 9.20
N ASP A 110 -2.50 7.58 8.01
CA ASP A 110 -2.99 8.94 7.80
C ASP A 110 -4.51 8.89 7.56
N ASP A 111 -5.29 9.45 8.50
CA ASP A 111 -6.76 9.42 8.46
C ASP A 111 -7.33 10.16 7.25
N GLN A 112 -6.70 11.24 6.79
CA GLN A 112 -7.16 11.97 5.62
C GLN A 112 -6.93 11.18 4.33
N VAL A 113 -5.79 10.50 4.21
CA VAL A 113 -5.53 9.58 3.10
C VAL A 113 -6.53 8.43 3.15
N ALA A 114 -6.72 7.81 4.32
CA ALA A 114 -7.67 6.70 4.50
C ALA A 114 -9.10 7.09 4.11
N HIS A 115 -9.53 8.31 4.44
CA HIS A 115 -10.83 8.84 4.05
C HIS A 115 -10.99 8.97 2.53
N ASN A 116 -9.94 9.36 1.83
CA ASN A 116 -9.99 9.61 0.38
C ASN A 116 -9.81 8.33 -0.47
N VAL A 117 -9.17 7.29 0.06
CA VAL A 117 -8.85 6.06 -0.68
C VAL A 117 -10.07 5.37 -1.28
N PRO A 118 -11.21 5.21 -0.58
CA PRO A 118 -12.41 4.63 -1.15
C PRO A 118 -12.88 5.34 -2.42
N GLY A 119 -12.88 6.67 -2.42
CA GLY A 119 -13.24 7.47 -3.59
C GLY A 119 -12.24 7.33 -4.73
N ILE A 120 -10.93 7.36 -4.44
CA ILE A 120 -9.88 7.14 -5.45
C ILE A 120 -10.02 5.76 -6.09
N ARG A 121 -10.31 4.74 -5.28
CA ARG A 121 -10.45 3.34 -5.71
C ARG A 121 -11.72 3.06 -6.51
N HIS A 122 -12.77 3.84 -6.31
CA HIS A 122 -14.11 3.55 -6.84
C HIS A 122 -14.74 4.76 -7.53
N ASN A 123 -14.18 5.19 -8.65
CA ASN A 123 -14.76 6.21 -9.55
C ASN A 123 -15.19 7.51 -8.86
N GLY A 124 -14.57 7.91 -7.76
CA GLY A 124 -14.94 9.07 -6.97
C GLY A 124 -16.05 8.83 -5.94
N LEU A 125 -16.51 7.59 -5.79
CA LEU A 125 -17.57 7.23 -4.85
C LEU A 125 -16.98 7.01 -3.45
N CYS A 126 -17.35 7.87 -2.51
CA CYS A 126 -16.89 7.76 -1.13
C CYS A 126 -17.52 6.57 -0.40
N ALA A 127 -16.85 6.09 0.64
CA ALA A 127 -17.39 5.03 1.47
C ALA A 127 -18.68 5.48 2.17
N PHE A 128 -19.66 4.59 2.22
CA PHE A 128 -20.89 4.85 2.97
C PHE A 128 -20.59 4.95 4.46
N GLN A 129 -20.92 6.07 5.04
CA GLN A 129 -20.82 6.28 6.48
C GLN A 129 -22.19 6.08 7.14
N GLY A 130 -22.40 4.93 7.75
CA GLY A 130 -23.64 4.63 8.47
C GLY A 130 -24.19 3.24 8.18
N GLU A 131 -25.30 2.90 8.85
CA GLU A 131 -26.04 1.67 8.59
C GLU A 131 -26.86 1.80 7.29
N ARG A 132 -26.76 0.80 6.42
CA ARG A 132 -27.58 0.75 5.21
C ARG A 132 -28.96 0.18 5.58
N GLU A 133 -30.01 0.96 5.40
CA GLU A 133 -31.38 0.47 5.56
C GLU A 133 -31.72 -0.67 4.59
N ARG A 134 -31.04 -0.70 3.43
CA ARG A 134 -31.25 -1.71 2.38
C ARG A 134 -29.94 -2.06 1.69
N TYR A 135 -29.65 -3.35 1.62
CA TYR A 135 -28.43 -3.90 1.02
C TYR A 135 -28.17 -3.45 -0.43
N TRP A 136 -29.22 -3.29 -1.23
CA TRP A 136 -29.11 -2.94 -2.64
C TRP A 136 -29.10 -1.44 -2.95
N VAL A 137 -29.20 -0.58 -1.96
CA VAL A 137 -29.02 0.86 -2.23
C VAL A 137 -27.60 1.04 -2.73
N PRO A 138 -27.42 1.46 -4.00
CA PRO A 138 -26.09 1.53 -4.60
C PRO A 138 -25.21 2.44 -3.75
N ALA A 139 -23.94 2.05 -3.58
CA ALA A 139 -22.92 2.93 -3.01
C ALA A 139 -22.84 4.27 -3.79
N MET A 140 -23.37 4.32 -4.99
CA MET A 140 -23.50 5.48 -5.86
C MET A 140 -24.40 6.60 -5.32
N SER A 141 -25.23 6.36 -4.31
CA SER A 141 -26.03 7.41 -3.66
C SER A 141 -25.24 8.31 -2.72
N ASN A 142 -23.97 8.05 -2.51
CA ASN A 142 -23.08 8.80 -1.61
C ASN A 142 -22.06 9.69 -2.35
N VAL A 143 -22.40 10.18 -3.51
CA VAL A 143 -21.52 11.05 -4.32
C VAL A 143 -21.49 12.49 -3.78
N ASP A 144 -21.39 12.68 -2.48
CA ASP A 144 -21.43 14.02 -1.89
C ASP A 144 -20.05 14.68 -1.78
N GLU A 145 -18.97 13.92 -1.97
CA GLU A 145 -17.60 14.45 -1.92
C GLU A 145 -16.86 14.13 -3.20
N PHE A 146 -16.65 15.12 -4.05
CA PHE A 146 -15.71 15.02 -5.15
C PHE A 146 -14.28 15.08 -4.59
N LEU A 147 -13.45 14.16 -5.05
CA LEU A 147 -12.00 14.21 -4.82
C LEU A 147 -11.41 15.34 -5.68
N GLU A 148 -11.53 16.58 -5.21
CA GLU A 148 -10.95 17.73 -5.90
C GLU A 148 -9.50 17.44 -6.27
N ASP A 149 -9.13 17.74 -7.52
CA ASP A 149 -7.77 17.57 -8.09
C ASP A 149 -7.24 16.14 -8.19
N ARG A 150 -8.05 15.09 -8.01
CA ARG A 150 -7.60 13.69 -8.16
C ARG A 150 -8.44 12.94 -9.18
N TRP A 151 -7.77 12.21 -10.07
CA TRP A 151 -8.45 11.36 -11.04
C TRP A 151 -8.77 9.99 -10.42
N PRO A 152 -10.03 9.65 -10.20
CA PRO A 152 -10.40 8.36 -9.61
C PRO A 152 -10.18 7.22 -10.60
N GLN A 153 -9.96 6.03 -10.06
CA GLN A 153 -9.79 4.79 -10.79
C GLN A 153 -10.88 3.78 -10.39
N ASN A 154 -10.92 2.65 -11.06
CA ASN A 154 -11.77 1.54 -10.66
C ASN A 154 -10.89 0.32 -10.28
N PHE A 155 -10.61 0.19 -9.00
CA PHE A 155 -9.85 -0.91 -8.39
C PHE A 155 -10.69 -1.64 -7.35
N CYS A 156 -11.98 -1.86 -7.64
CA CYS A 156 -12.88 -2.52 -6.72
C CYS A 156 -12.62 -4.03 -6.66
N LEU A 157 -12.47 -4.54 -5.45
CA LEU A 157 -12.48 -5.97 -5.19
C LEU A 157 -13.93 -6.46 -5.08
N GLY A 158 -14.27 -7.55 -5.76
CA GLY A 158 -15.62 -8.11 -5.72
C GLY A 158 -15.93 -8.82 -4.40
N GLU A 159 -17.21 -8.99 -4.06
CA GLU A 159 -17.62 -9.59 -2.79
C GLU A 159 -17.18 -11.05 -2.63
N ALA A 160 -17.21 -11.84 -3.69
CA ALA A 160 -16.73 -13.22 -3.65
C ALA A 160 -15.22 -13.29 -3.34
N GLN A 161 -14.46 -12.37 -3.91
CA GLN A 161 -13.02 -12.22 -3.66
C GLN A 161 -12.77 -11.78 -2.21
N CYS A 162 -13.54 -10.83 -1.70
CA CYS A 162 -13.46 -10.40 -0.31
C CYS A 162 -13.80 -11.53 0.67
N ALA A 163 -14.84 -12.32 0.38
CA ALA A 163 -15.24 -13.45 1.21
C ALA A 163 -14.15 -14.52 1.30
N LEU A 164 -13.55 -14.89 0.16
CA LEU A 164 -12.43 -15.83 0.15
C LEU A 164 -11.22 -15.27 0.90
N GLY A 165 -10.86 -14.00 0.66
CA GLY A 165 -9.76 -13.35 1.33
C GLY A 165 -9.93 -13.32 2.85
N SER A 166 -11.14 -13.00 3.32
CA SER A 166 -11.48 -12.99 4.74
C SER A 166 -11.37 -14.39 5.38
N GLU A 167 -11.67 -15.44 4.62
CA GLU A 167 -11.53 -16.82 5.11
C GLU A 167 -10.05 -17.23 5.17
N GLN A 168 -9.27 -16.92 4.14
CA GLN A 168 -7.84 -17.25 4.10
C GLN A 168 -7.04 -16.51 5.19
N LEU A 169 -7.39 -15.26 5.50
CA LEU A 169 -6.74 -14.49 6.58
C LEU A 169 -6.81 -15.15 7.95
N LYS A 170 -7.76 -16.05 8.18
CA LYS A 170 -7.86 -16.79 9.45
C LYS A 170 -6.77 -17.85 9.61
N SER A 171 -6.07 -18.18 8.52
CA SER A 171 -5.05 -19.24 8.47
C SER A 171 -3.62 -18.70 8.29
N VAL A 172 -3.45 -17.39 8.30
CA VAL A 172 -2.16 -16.68 8.18
C VAL A 172 -1.56 -16.38 9.55
#